data_065100b9b4133a28383e2a89a3196ab4
#
_entry.id   065100b9b4133a28383e2a89a3196ab4
#
_cell.length_a   1.000
_cell.length_b   1.000
_cell.length_c   1.000
_cell.angle_alpha   90.00
_cell.angle_beta   90.00
_cell.angle_gamma   90.00
#
_symmetry.space_group_name_H-M   'P 1'
#
loop_
_entity.id
_entity.type
_entity.pdbx_description
1 polymer ?
#
loop_
_entity_poly.entity_id
_entity_poly.type
_entity_poly.pdbx_seq_one_letter_code
_entity_poly.pdbx_strand_id
1 'polypeptide(L)'
;MPTDLSIEIELSPAFHDCDPMQVVWHGNYFRYLELARCALLQRFDYDYPQMQASGWLWPVVDARIKYVRPLRYGQKLRVRAEIVEWENRLRLEYRIHDAGSGEKLASACTVQVAVDAASGEMQYVSPPVLWERLGVKPA
;
A
#
# COMPACT_ATOMS: atom_id res chain seq x y z
N MET A 1 -5.28 -23.46 4.29
CA MET A 1 -4.80 -22.54 3.24
C MET A 1 -4.45 -21.21 3.86
N PRO A 2 -3.28 -20.66 3.58
CA PRO A 2 -2.98 -19.31 4.03
C PRO A 2 -3.92 -18.30 3.37
N THR A 3 -4.29 -17.28 4.12
CA THR A 3 -5.10 -16.20 3.59
C THR A 3 -4.28 -15.40 2.57
N ASP A 4 -4.87 -15.14 1.42
CA ASP A 4 -4.24 -14.27 0.43
C ASP A 4 -4.38 -12.81 0.88
N LEU A 5 -3.26 -12.19 1.22
CA LEU A 5 -3.17 -10.81 1.72
C LEU A 5 -2.63 -9.87 0.65
N SER A 6 -2.99 -10.10 -0.60
CA SER A 6 -2.51 -9.29 -1.72
C SER A 6 -3.62 -8.84 -2.64
N ILE A 7 -3.32 -7.84 -3.44
CA ILE A 7 -4.16 -7.37 -4.54
C ILE A 7 -3.28 -6.86 -5.68
N GLU A 8 -3.82 -6.87 -6.86
CA GLU A 8 -3.18 -6.27 -8.02
C GLU A 8 -4.20 -5.37 -8.70
N ILE A 9 -3.82 -4.13 -8.97
CA ILE A 9 -4.65 -3.19 -9.70
C ILE A 9 -3.94 -2.77 -10.99
N GLU A 10 -4.72 -2.33 -11.96
CA GLU A 10 -4.20 -1.80 -13.22
C GLU A 10 -4.50 -0.31 -13.28
N LEU A 11 -3.51 0.49 -13.69
CA LEU A 11 -3.67 1.92 -13.85
C LEU A 11 -2.73 2.44 -14.92
N SER A 12 -2.95 3.67 -15.36
CA SER A 12 -2.05 4.36 -16.29
C SER A 12 -1.72 5.75 -15.74
N PRO A 13 -0.45 6.20 -15.85
CA PRO A 13 -0.11 7.55 -15.45
C PRO A 13 -0.87 8.58 -16.27
N ALA A 14 -1.30 9.65 -15.61
CA ALA A 14 -1.91 10.80 -16.28
C ALA A 14 -0.82 11.73 -16.82
N PHE A 15 -1.18 12.54 -17.80
CA PHE A 15 -0.24 13.51 -18.37
C PHE A 15 0.36 14.43 -17.32
N HIS A 16 -0.46 14.91 -16.39
CA HIS A 16 -0.02 15.82 -15.33
C HIS A 16 0.81 15.13 -14.23
N ASP A 17 0.95 13.81 -14.27
CA ASP A 17 1.84 13.10 -13.36
C ASP A 17 3.30 13.16 -13.82
N CYS A 18 3.53 13.56 -15.08
CA CYS A 18 4.85 13.57 -15.69
C CYS A 18 5.56 14.90 -15.49
N ASP A 19 6.89 14.84 -15.45
CA ASP A 19 7.76 16.00 -15.33
C ASP A 19 8.32 16.41 -16.71
N PRO A 20 9.13 17.50 -16.79
CA PRO A 20 9.72 17.93 -18.06
C PRO A 20 10.58 16.89 -18.76
N MET A 21 11.06 15.86 -18.07
CA MET A 21 11.82 14.76 -18.68
C MET A 21 10.91 13.71 -19.33
N GLN A 22 9.58 13.92 -19.32
CA GLN A 22 8.58 13.07 -19.93
C GLN A 22 8.46 11.70 -19.24
N VAL A 23 8.78 11.65 -17.97
CA VAL A 23 8.56 10.48 -17.12
C VAL A 23 7.76 10.91 -15.90
N VAL A 24 7.10 9.95 -15.25
CA VAL A 24 6.37 10.24 -14.02
C VAL A 24 7.35 10.80 -12.98
N TRP A 25 6.99 11.96 -12.42
CA TRP A 25 7.79 12.54 -11.35
C TRP A 25 7.86 11.57 -10.18
N HIS A 26 9.07 11.36 -9.65
CA HIS A 26 9.29 10.33 -8.64
C HIS A 26 8.40 10.50 -7.40
N GLY A 27 8.01 11.72 -7.04
CA GLY A 27 7.10 11.96 -5.93
C GLY A 27 5.69 11.46 -6.15
N ASN A 28 5.28 11.19 -7.39
CA ASN A 28 3.94 10.71 -7.70
C ASN A 28 3.79 9.19 -7.54
N TYR A 29 4.86 8.44 -7.40
CA TYR A 29 4.80 6.98 -7.27
C TYR A 29 3.98 6.55 -6.06
N PHE A 30 4.09 7.27 -4.95
CA PHE A 30 3.31 6.95 -3.75
C PHE A 30 1.81 7.08 -3.96
N ARG A 31 1.36 7.92 -4.89
CA ARG A 31 -0.07 8.00 -5.22
C ARG A 31 -0.57 6.69 -5.80
N TYR A 32 0.22 6.03 -6.64
CA TYR A 32 -0.13 4.73 -7.22
C TYR A 32 -0.11 3.64 -6.17
N LEU A 33 0.86 3.69 -5.26
CA LEU A 33 0.94 2.76 -4.14
C LEU A 33 -0.26 2.94 -3.19
N GLU A 34 -0.68 4.18 -2.94
CA GLU A 34 -1.87 4.47 -2.14
C GLU A 34 -3.12 3.85 -2.74
N LEU A 35 -3.29 3.95 -4.06
CA LEU A 35 -4.44 3.35 -4.73
C LEU A 35 -4.46 1.83 -4.53
N ALA A 36 -3.32 1.18 -4.64
CA ALA A 36 -3.20 -0.25 -4.43
C ALA A 36 -3.47 -0.62 -2.96
N ARG A 37 -2.92 0.17 -2.01
CA ARG A 37 -3.14 -0.06 -0.58
C ARG A 37 -4.61 0.07 -0.23
N CYS A 38 -5.27 1.13 -0.70
CA CYS A 38 -6.69 1.33 -0.45
C CYS A 38 -7.53 0.16 -1.01
N ALA A 39 -7.23 -0.27 -2.22
CA ALA A 39 -7.93 -1.40 -2.82
C ALA A 39 -7.74 -2.68 -2.00
N LEU A 40 -6.52 -2.91 -1.50
CA LEU A 40 -6.21 -4.06 -0.65
C LEU A 40 -6.99 -4.01 0.66
N LEU A 41 -6.97 -2.87 1.34
CA LEU A 41 -7.64 -2.71 2.62
C LEU A 41 -9.17 -2.75 2.48
N GLN A 42 -9.71 -2.24 1.38
CA GLN A 42 -11.14 -2.34 1.07
C GLN A 42 -11.57 -3.80 0.89
N ARG A 43 -10.71 -4.64 0.37
CA ARG A 43 -10.98 -6.08 0.23
C ARG A 43 -11.27 -6.73 1.58
N PHE A 44 -10.67 -6.22 2.65
CA PHE A 44 -10.85 -6.71 4.02
C PHE A 44 -11.80 -5.85 4.85
N ASP A 45 -12.48 -4.89 4.22
CA ASP A 45 -13.40 -3.96 4.87
C ASP A 45 -12.72 -3.21 6.03
N TYR A 46 -11.48 -2.81 5.81
CA TYR A 46 -10.71 -2.08 6.79
C TYR A 46 -9.82 -1.00 6.15
N ASP A 47 -10.45 -0.09 5.38
CA ASP A 47 -9.79 1.11 4.83
C ASP A 47 -9.99 2.28 5.81
N TYR A 48 -9.57 3.48 5.43
CA TYR A 48 -9.55 4.62 6.33
C TYR A 48 -10.86 4.89 7.08
N PRO A 49 -12.05 4.83 6.45
CA PRO A 49 -13.28 5.02 7.21
C PRO A 49 -13.49 3.97 8.30
N GLN A 50 -13.19 2.71 8.00
CA GLN A 50 -13.34 1.61 8.96
C GLN A 50 -12.27 1.69 10.06
N MET A 51 -11.05 2.09 9.69
CA MET A 51 -9.97 2.35 10.66
C MET A 51 -10.40 3.42 11.65
N GLN A 52 -10.90 4.54 11.16
CA GLN A 52 -11.37 5.64 11.99
C GLN A 52 -12.51 5.19 12.91
N ALA A 53 -13.47 4.45 12.37
CA ALA A 53 -14.60 3.93 13.14
C ALA A 53 -14.14 2.96 14.24
N SER A 54 -13.03 2.25 14.04
CA SER A 54 -12.46 1.33 15.03
C SER A 54 -11.71 2.03 16.16
N GLY A 55 -11.49 3.35 16.05
CA GLY A 55 -10.77 4.13 17.05
C GLY A 55 -9.26 4.12 16.90
N TRP A 56 -8.73 3.62 15.78
CA TRP A 56 -7.31 3.55 15.52
C TRP A 56 -6.93 4.40 14.34
N LEU A 57 -5.82 5.12 14.47
CA LEU A 57 -5.14 5.78 13.36
C LEU A 57 -3.97 4.91 12.93
N TRP A 58 -3.66 4.92 11.64
CA TRP A 58 -2.60 4.10 11.08
C TRP A 58 -1.64 4.95 10.25
N PRO A 59 -0.87 5.84 10.90
CA PRO A 59 0.09 6.67 10.15
C PRO A 59 1.18 5.83 9.52
N VAL A 60 1.64 6.27 8.37
CA VAL A 60 2.83 5.71 7.74
C VAL A 60 4.04 6.26 8.48
N VAL A 61 4.86 5.37 9.01
CA VAL A 61 6.06 5.74 9.79
C VAL A 61 7.36 5.44 9.05
N ASP A 62 7.31 4.61 8.02
CA ASP A 62 8.45 4.33 7.16
C ASP A 62 7.92 4.06 5.75
N ALA A 63 8.63 4.58 4.76
CA ALA A 63 8.27 4.39 3.36
C ALA A 63 9.55 4.38 2.54
N ARG A 64 9.70 3.35 1.71
CA ARG A 64 10.86 3.18 0.84
C ARG A 64 10.41 2.83 -0.55
N ILE A 65 11.11 3.36 -1.54
CA ILE A 65 10.83 3.04 -2.93
C ILE A 65 12.14 2.91 -3.69
N LYS A 66 12.19 1.89 -4.55
CA LYS A 66 13.30 1.68 -5.46
C LYS A 66 12.80 1.88 -6.89
N TYR A 67 13.37 2.86 -7.57
CA TYR A 67 13.04 3.20 -8.94
C TYR A 67 13.93 2.37 -9.86
N VAL A 68 13.36 1.39 -10.53
CA VAL A 68 14.13 0.49 -11.39
C VAL A 68 14.14 1.00 -12.82
N ARG A 69 12.96 1.38 -13.34
CA ARG A 69 12.81 2.00 -14.66
C ARG A 69 11.72 3.07 -14.60
N PRO A 70 11.81 4.09 -15.46
CA PRO A 70 10.83 5.17 -15.42
C PRO A 70 9.43 4.71 -15.84
N LEU A 71 8.43 5.36 -15.26
CA LEU A 71 7.03 5.22 -15.67
C LEU A 71 6.72 6.35 -16.66
N ARG A 72 5.90 6.06 -17.68
CA ARG A 72 5.61 7.00 -18.74
C ARG A 72 4.10 7.22 -18.89
N TYR A 73 3.75 8.37 -19.43
CA TYR A 73 2.37 8.70 -19.74
C TYR A 73 1.73 7.63 -20.62
N GLY A 74 0.53 7.22 -20.22
CA GLY A 74 -0.27 6.26 -20.99
C GLY A 74 0.19 4.82 -20.90
N GLN A 75 1.30 4.54 -20.22
CA GLN A 75 1.76 3.18 -19.98
C GLN A 75 0.76 2.43 -19.11
N LYS A 76 0.45 1.18 -19.47
CA LYS A 76 -0.40 0.35 -18.60
C LYS A 76 0.46 -0.32 -17.55
N LEU A 77 0.12 -0.06 -16.29
CA LEU A 77 0.86 -0.56 -15.14
C LEU A 77 0.02 -1.55 -14.35
N ARG A 78 0.68 -2.57 -13.82
CA ARG A 78 0.12 -3.41 -12.76
C ARG A 78 0.81 -3.05 -11.46
N VAL A 79 0.02 -2.69 -10.46
CA VAL A 79 0.53 -2.37 -9.13
C VAL A 79 0.02 -3.43 -8.17
N ARG A 80 0.95 -4.20 -7.62
CA ARG A 80 0.64 -5.24 -6.63
C ARG A 80 0.98 -4.72 -5.24
N ALA A 81 0.07 -4.92 -4.30
CA ALA A 81 0.30 -4.67 -2.89
C ALA A 81 0.06 -5.95 -2.10
N GLU A 82 0.90 -6.22 -1.13
CA GLU A 82 0.80 -7.40 -0.29
C GLU A 82 1.13 -7.05 1.16
N ILE A 83 0.29 -7.51 2.10
CA ILE A 83 0.58 -7.40 3.52
C ILE A 83 1.56 -8.50 3.89
N VAL A 84 2.76 -8.13 4.33
CA VAL A 84 3.82 -9.09 4.70
C VAL A 84 4.03 -9.17 6.21
N GLU A 85 3.53 -8.20 6.96
CA GLU A 85 3.53 -8.24 8.43
C GLU A 85 2.29 -7.51 8.92
N TRP A 86 1.61 -8.05 9.91
CA TRP A 86 0.39 -7.46 10.48
C TRP A 86 0.33 -7.57 12.01
N GLU A 87 1.16 -8.40 12.63
CA GLU A 87 1.08 -8.71 14.05
C GLU A 87 1.45 -7.52 14.95
N ASN A 88 2.56 -6.87 14.67
CA ASN A 88 3.06 -5.75 15.48
C ASN A 88 2.94 -4.42 14.76
N ARG A 89 2.88 -4.46 13.45
CA ARG A 89 2.75 -3.31 12.57
C ARG A 89 2.15 -3.80 11.25
N LEU A 90 1.67 -2.86 10.47
CA LEU A 90 1.13 -3.17 9.15
C LEU A 90 2.19 -2.82 8.11
N ARG A 91 2.87 -3.84 7.61
CA ARG A 91 3.90 -3.67 6.59
C ARG A 91 3.39 -4.22 5.26
N LEU A 92 3.43 -3.37 4.23
CA LEU A 92 3.06 -3.73 2.87
C LEU A 92 4.28 -3.65 1.97
N GLU A 93 4.39 -4.61 1.06
CA GLU A 93 5.33 -4.55 -0.05
C GLU A 93 4.56 -4.33 -1.34
N TYR A 94 5.17 -3.56 -2.24
CA TYR A 94 4.55 -3.18 -3.51
C TYR A 94 5.48 -3.48 -4.66
N ARG A 95 4.90 -3.80 -5.81
CA ARG A 95 5.65 -3.96 -7.07
C ARG A 95 4.86 -3.33 -8.19
N ILE A 96 5.56 -2.58 -9.03
CA ILE A 96 4.99 -1.98 -10.23
C ILE A 96 5.63 -2.65 -11.43
N HIS A 97 4.80 -3.21 -12.31
CA HIS A 97 5.23 -3.87 -13.54
C HIS A 97 4.53 -3.23 -14.73
N ASP A 98 5.20 -3.25 -15.87
CA ASP A 98 4.53 -2.97 -17.14
C ASP A 98 3.53 -4.09 -17.42
N ALA A 99 2.26 -3.73 -17.67
CA ALA A 99 1.21 -4.72 -17.84
C ALA A 99 1.37 -5.53 -19.14
N GLY A 100 2.00 -4.95 -20.16
CA GLY A 100 2.19 -5.61 -21.44
C GLY A 100 3.42 -6.53 -21.45
N SER A 101 4.56 -6.02 -21.01
CA SER A 101 5.83 -6.76 -21.05
C SER A 101 6.10 -7.60 -19.81
N GLY A 102 5.49 -7.25 -18.67
CA GLY A 102 5.79 -7.85 -17.38
C GLY A 102 7.08 -7.34 -16.76
N GLU A 103 7.73 -6.33 -17.35
CA GLU A 103 8.97 -5.78 -16.85
C GLU A 103 8.77 -5.08 -15.50
N LYS A 104 9.67 -5.34 -14.55
CA LYS A 104 9.63 -4.69 -13.25
C LYS A 104 10.10 -3.25 -13.37
N LEU A 105 9.29 -2.32 -12.89
CA LEU A 105 9.55 -0.88 -12.99
C LEU A 105 9.89 -0.26 -11.65
N ALA A 106 9.31 -0.76 -10.55
CA ALA A 106 9.59 -0.26 -9.21
C ALA A 106 9.23 -1.31 -8.15
N SER A 107 9.84 -1.16 -6.99
CA SER A 107 9.44 -1.89 -5.78
C SER A 107 9.42 -0.93 -4.61
N ALA A 108 8.59 -1.22 -3.62
CA ALA A 108 8.41 -0.32 -2.49
C ALA A 108 7.97 -1.08 -1.24
N CYS A 109 8.04 -0.38 -0.12
CA CYS A 109 7.58 -0.90 1.16
C CYS A 109 7.05 0.27 1.99
N THR A 110 5.93 0.07 2.67
CA THR A 110 5.42 1.02 3.66
C THR A 110 5.16 0.31 4.97
N VAL A 111 5.37 1.04 6.06
CA VAL A 111 5.07 0.55 7.41
C VAL A 111 4.14 1.53 8.08
N GLN A 112 3.05 1.01 8.62
CA GLN A 112 2.09 1.74 9.42
C GLN A 112 2.01 1.11 10.79
N VAL A 113 1.78 1.93 11.81
CA VAL A 113 1.56 1.47 13.17
C VAL A 113 0.22 1.97 13.66
N ALA A 114 -0.40 1.24 14.59
CA ALA A 114 -1.64 1.68 15.19
C ALA A 114 -1.36 2.74 16.24
N VAL A 115 -2.15 3.80 16.22
CA VAL A 115 -2.12 4.87 17.22
C VAL A 115 -3.53 5.01 17.77
N ASP A 116 -3.67 5.02 19.08
CA ASP A 116 -4.96 5.25 19.73
C ASP A 116 -5.46 6.65 19.37
N ALA A 117 -6.62 6.73 18.75
CA ALA A 117 -7.17 8.01 18.26
C ALA A 117 -7.48 8.98 19.41
N ALA A 118 -7.79 8.49 20.61
CA ALA A 118 -8.12 9.33 21.75
C ALA A 118 -6.87 9.80 22.51
N SER A 119 -5.91 8.91 22.76
CA SER A 119 -4.71 9.22 23.56
C SER A 119 -3.51 9.64 22.74
N GLY A 120 -3.46 9.28 21.46
CA GLY A 120 -2.28 9.50 20.63
C GLY A 120 -1.15 8.51 20.87
N GLU A 121 -1.38 7.47 21.67
CA GLU A 121 -0.34 6.49 21.99
C GLU A 121 -0.15 5.48 20.86
N MET A 122 1.11 5.30 20.45
CA MET A 122 1.50 4.28 19.49
C MET A 122 1.46 2.91 20.14
N GLN A 123 0.95 1.93 19.41
CA GLN A 123 0.90 0.54 19.85
C GLN A 123 2.07 -0.25 19.29
N TYR A 124 2.67 -1.11 20.10
CA TYR A 124 3.74 -2.01 19.66
C TYR A 124 3.22 -3.35 19.15
N VAL A 125 1.92 -3.57 19.31
CA VAL A 125 1.21 -4.75 18.82
C VAL A 125 -0.03 -4.24 18.12
N SER A 126 -0.31 -4.78 16.93
CA SER A 126 -1.51 -4.39 16.19
C SER A 126 -2.77 -4.77 16.96
N PRO A 127 -3.78 -3.89 17.02
CA PRO A 127 -5.02 -4.20 17.71
C PRO A 127 -5.75 -5.37 17.05
N PRO A 128 -6.52 -6.15 17.82
CA PRO A 128 -7.21 -7.34 17.29
C PRO A 128 -8.08 -7.08 16.08
N VAL A 129 -8.68 -5.89 15.96
CA VAL A 129 -9.53 -5.57 14.82
C VAL A 129 -8.81 -5.75 13.48
N LEU A 130 -7.51 -5.48 13.40
CA LEU A 130 -6.76 -5.66 12.16
C LEU A 130 -6.72 -7.12 11.76
N TRP A 131 -6.24 -8.00 12.63
CA TRP A 131 -6.13 -9.41 12.25
C TRP A 131 -7.48 -10.12 12.17
N GLU A 132 -8.49 -9.65 12.88
CA GLU A 132 -9.87 -10.13 12.69
C GLU A 132 -10.38 -9.81 11.28
N ARG A 133 -10.16 -8.57 10.81
CA ARG A 133 -10.57 -8.16 9.47
C ARG A 133 -9.79 -8.89 8.38
N LEU A 134 -8.51 -9.15 8.61
CA LEU A 134 -7.69 -9.90 7.65
C LEU A 134 -8.00 -11.38 7.64
N GLY A 135 -8.72 -11.89 8.65
CA GLY A 135 -9.02 -13.32 8.75
C GLY A 135 -7.80 -14.15 9.13
N VAL A 136 -6.88 -13.58 9.89
CA VAL A 136 -5.66 -14.24 10.36
C VAL A 136 -5.61 -14.27 11.88
N LYS A 137 -4.72 -15.07 12.43
CA LYS A 137 -4.54 -15.18 13.89
C LYS A 137 -3.07 -15.02 14.23
N PRO A 138 -2.74 -14.29 15.32
CA PRO A 138 -1.37 -14.25 15.81
C PRO A 138 -0.90 -15.63 16.22
N ALA A 139 0.40 -15.85 16.08
CA ALA A 139 1.03 -17.10 16.50
C ALA A 139 1.02 -17.24 18.02
#